data_05f637a10256c3183d94692d5c1403c9
#
_entry.id   05f637a10256c3183d94692d5c1403c9
#
_cell.length_a   1.000
_cell.length_b   1.000
_cell.length_c   1.000
_cell.angle_alpha   90.00
_cell.angle_beta   90.00
_cell.angle_gamma   90.00
#
_symmetry.space_group_name_H-M   'P 1'
#
loop_
_entity.id
_entity.type
_entity.pdbx_description
1 polymer ?
#
loop_
_entity_poly.entity_id
_entity_poly.type
_entity_poly.pdbx_seq_one_letter_code
_entity_poly.pdbx_strand_id
1 'polypeptide(L)'
;MKPFFVPRSWFRMLVCSLVVQTTAFSEPPSTKNQQPETGVAEPFRPQAGKFPPLEKALSYRGELVFVDHANRRASIRVRGAGMFRLNDPHPVAMLPYGIVRYHGAPADLRDIPLGTMLHVKAFLPPDPKISAVPVLPLNSKELDANHNRGAGIFPAENHILLLEDEPSHCEREGLVWKLKEVDLKNNAGMITATREPKQGGESKAAEEKLTFDAATRVWRGRECLRIADLTAEGIWPASGRKALAGQAVQLGITWKPTPDGVWNRFHISDIWLDEAALQQAALFQTETHTALIRSRWMPAWIDTVEYGKSGRATVTATLFGGMDASLYADFKQGGGLVVNGAENTLKHTGGHYGAAHIASKGRILAVTQTGGQVPLGSSGIQVRFEVDTIIEAIRPMRVVRMAPGGWGGGYIPREEFIGDGTFGHEDRFPTPAIFPKYSLNVE
;
A
#
# COMPACT_ATOMS: atom_id res chain seq x y z
N MET A 1 53.04 23.28 -13.02
CA MET A 1 52.19 22.63 -12.02
C MET A 1 52.70 22.99 -10.65
N LYS A 2 52.03 23.86 -9.91
CA LYS A 2 52.40 24.25 -8.54
C LYS A 2 51.28 23.77 -7.60
N PRO A 3 51.58 23.18 -6.45
CA PRO A 3 50.55 22.76 -5.49
C PRO A 3 50.12 23.94 -4.61
N PHE A 4 48.80 24.02 -4.36
CA PHE A 4 48.20 24.98 -3.46
C PHE A 4 48.34 24.51 -2.01
N PHE A 5 48.89 25.34 -1.17
CA PHE A 5 48.98 25.21 0.28
C PHE A 5 47.74 25.83 0.93
N VAL A 6 47.07 25.12 1.83
CA VAL A 6 46.00 25.64 2.68
C VAL A 6 46.54 25.78 4.12
N PRO A 7 46.44 26.95 4.76
CA PRO A 7 46.96 27.12 6.13
C PRO A 7 45.94 26.58 7.18
N ARG A 8 46.49 25.84 8.13
CA ARG A 8 45.84 25.41 9.36
C ARG A 8 45.67 26.62 10.29
N SER A 9 44.43 26.96 10.66
CA SER A 9 44.14 27.87 11.75
C SER A 9 43.95 27.12 13.05
N TRP A 10 44.63 27.58 14.07
CA TRP A 10 44.64 27.08 15.44
C TRP A 10 43.37 27.44 16.17
N PHE A 11 42.69 26.47 16.74
CA PHE A 11 41.63 26.67 17.74
C PHE A 11 42.25 26.52 19.13
N ARG A 12 42.31 27.60 19.91
CA ARG A 12 42.65 27.61 21.34
C ARG A 12 41.49 27.13 22.17
N MET A 13 41.65 26.03 22.87
CA MET A 13 40.78 25.59 23.95
C MET A 13 40.94 26.49 25.17
N LEU A 14 39.84 27.10 25.60
CA LEU A 14 39.71 27.80 26.87
C LEU A 14 39.16 26.80 27.90
N VAL A 15 40.00 26.40 28.86
CA VAL A 15 39.61 25.56 29.99
C VAL A 15 39.10 26.46 31.11
N CYS A 16 37.76 26.44 31.37
CA CYS A 16 37.17 27.03 32.57
C CYS A 16 37.08 25.98 33.66
N SER A 17 37.90 26.14 34.69
CA SER A 17 37.84 25.35 35.93
C SER A 17 36.68 25.85 36.76
N LEU A 18 35.63 25.02 36.96
CA LEU A 18 34.57 25.26 37.90
C LEU A 18 34.85 24.50 39.19
N VAL A 19 35.05 25.24 40.28
CA VAL A 19 35.15 24.74 41.65
C VAL A 19 33.74 24.32 42.11
N VAL A 20 33.54 23.04 42.38
CA VAL A 20 32.32 22.52 42.96
C VAL A 20 32.43 22.56 44.48
N GLN A 21 31.66 23.42 45.12
CA GLN A 21 31.40 23.38 46.57
C GLN A 21 30.35 22.31 46.87
N THR A 22 30.74 21.28 47.59
CA THR A 22 29.84 20.25 48.11
C THR A 22 29.11 20.79 49.35
N THR A 23 27.85 21.11 49.24
CA THR A 23 26.94 21.27 50.38
C THR A 23 26.13 19.97 50.52
N ALA A 24 26.25 19.37 51.69
CA ALA A 24 25.46 18.22 52.08
C ALA A 24 23.99 18.64 52.22
N PHE A 25 23.12 18.08 51.40
CA PHE A 25 21.67 18.18 51.57
C PHE A 25 21.14 16.87 52.12
N SER A 26 20.44 16.96 53.23
CA SER A 26 19.65 15.91 53.86
C SER A 26 18.53 15.46 52.96
N GLU A 27 18.35 14.13 52.77
CA GLU A 27 17.26 13.52 52.06
C GLU A 27 15.89 13.92 52.64
N PRO A 28 14.94 14.37 51.80
CA PRO A 28 13.54 14.43 52.19
C PRO A 28 12.87 13.06 52.05
N PRO A 29 11.81 12.79 52.80
CA PRO A 29 11.19 11.46 52.86
C PRO A 29 10.53 11.10 51.50
N SER A 30 10.79 9.88 51.10
CA SER A 30 10.24 9.22 49.93
C SER A 30 8.70 9.23 49.93
N THR A 31 8.12 10.18 49.25
CA THR A 31 6.73 10.09 48.82
C THR A 31 6.70 9.24 47.55
N LYS A 32 6.17 8.02 47.66
CA LYS A 32 5.81 7.18 46.53
C LYS A 32 4.76 7.94 45.71
N ASN A 33 5.20 8.69 44.70
CA ASN A 33 4.34 9.11 43.63
C ASN A 33 3.96 7.86 42.82
N GLN A 34 2.78 7.33 43.13
CA GLN A 34 2.07 6.49 42.17
C GLN A 34 1.74 7.36 40.97
N GLN A 35 2.62 7.34 39.96
CA GLN A 35 2.25 7.75 38.60
C GLN A 35 1.06 6.87 38.20
N PRO A 36 -0.07 7.44 37.76
CA PRO A 36 -1.12 6.63 37.16
C PRO A 36 -0.49 5.97 35.95
N GLU A 37 -0.45 4.64 35.95
CA GLU A 37 -0.21 3.84 34.76
C GLU A 37 -1.34 4.20 33.77
N THR A 38 -1.16 5.23 32.98
CA THR A 38 -1.89 5.37 31.74
C THR A 38 -1.41 4.24 30.85
N GLY A 39 -2.08 3.11 30.95
CA GLY A 39 -1.86 1.97 30.08
C GLY A 39 -2.09 2.43 28.64
N VAL A 40 -1.02 2.81 27.96
CA VAL A 40 -1.02 2.99 26.52
C VAL A 40 -1.38 1.64 25.95
N ALA A 41 -2.61 1.48 25.48
CA ALA A 41 -3.06 0.23 24.90
C ALA A 41 -2.05 -0.19 23.82
N GLU A 42 -1.55 -1.42 23.94
CA GLU A 42 -0.57 -1.95 22.99
C GLU A 42 -1.14 -1.84 21.57
N PRO A 43 -0.39 -1.27 20.60
CA PRO A 43 -0.90 -1.07 19.25
C PRO A 43 -1.26 -2.42 18.61
N PHE A 44 -2.38 -2.41 17.89
CA PHE A 44 -2.92 -3.61 17.27
C PHE A 44 -1.96 -4.17 16.20
N ARG A 45 -1.80 -5.49 16.18
CA ARG A 45 -1.02 -6.23 15.18
C ARG A 45 -1.89 -7.24 14.45
N PRO A 46 -1.84 -7.32 13.10
CA PRO A 46 -2.57 -8.31 12.32
C PRO A 46 -2.17 -9.73 12.68
N GLN A 47 -3.13 -10.65 12.62
CA GLN A 47 -2.94 -12.08 12.86
C GLN A 47 -3.33 -12.87 11.61
N ALA A 48 -2.66 -14.00 11.39
CA ALA A 48 -3.02 -14.92 10.31
C ALA A 48 -4.45 -15.44 10.49
N GLY A 49 -5.18 -15.64 9.40
CA GLY A 49 -6.55 -16.13 9.41
C GLY A 49 -7.59 -15.13 9.90
N LYS A 50 -7.20 -13.87 10.14
CA LYS A 50 -8.12 -12.85 10.63
C LYS A 50 -7.95 -11.55 9.86
N PHE A 51 -9.07 -10.98 9.43
CA PHE A 51 -9.09 -9.63 8.88
C PHE A 51 -9.10 -8.62 10.03
N PRO A 52 -8.18 -7.65 10.05
CA PRO A 52 -8.09 -6.70 11.14
C PRO A 52 -9.20 -5.66 11.07
N PRO A 53 -9.67 -5.16 12.21
CA PRO A 53 -10.68 -4.11 12.26
C PRO A 53 -10.08 -2.76 11.80
N LEU A 54 -10.79 -2.09 10.87
CA LEU A 54 -10.30 -0.86 10.24
C LEU A 54 -10.10 0.29 11.23
N GLU A 55 -10.90 0.35 12.28
CA GLU A 55 -10.84 1.35 13.35
C GLU A 55 -9.57 1.28 14.19
N LYS A 56 -8.86 0.16 14.14
CA LYS A 56 -7.55 -0.01 14.81
C LYS A 56 -6.38 0.35 13.92
N ALA A 57 -6.64 0.72 12.65
CA ALA A 57 -5.60 1.09 11.71
C ALA A 57 -5.03 2.48 12.01
N LEU A 58 -3.72 2.61 11.91
CA LEU A 58 -3.04 3.89 11.82
C LEU A 58 -3.42 4.55 10.50
N SER A 59 -3.64 5.87 10.52
CA SER A 59 -4.03 6.64 9.33
C SER A 59 -3.01 7.75 9.09
N TYR A 60 -2.48 7.82 7.88
CA TYR A 60 -1.58 8.88 7.47
C TYR A 60 -1.65 9.15 5.97
N ARG A 61 -1.05 10.25 5.53
CA ARG A 61 -0.83 10.58 4.13
C ARG A 61 0.65 10.58 3.82
N GLY A 62 1.02 10.16 2.62
CA GLY A 62 2.42 10.16 2.20
C GLY A 62 2.60 10.03 0.71
N GLU A 63 3.76 10.46 0.24
CA GLU A 63 4.19 10.37 -1.14
C GLU A 63 4.74 8.96 -1.42
N LEU A 64 4.28 8.33 -2.49
CA LEU A 64 4.84 7.08 -2.98
C LEU A 64 6.18 7.36 -3.66
N VAL A 65 7.28 6.84 -3.12
CA VAL A 65 8.63 7.11 -3.66
C VAL A 65 9.31 5.88 -4.26
N PHE A 66 8.84 4.71 -3.90
CA PHE A 66 9.38 3.44 -4.42
C PHE A 66 8.32 2.36 -4.41
N VAL A 67 8.35 1.46 -5.38
CA VAL A 67 7.47 0.28 -5.48
C VAL A 67 8.29 -0.95 -5.84
N ASP A 68 8.12 -2.00 -5.05
CA ASP A 68 8.50 -3.37 -5.37
C ASP A 68 7.21 -4.20 -5.47
N HIS A 69 6.61 -4.20 -6.65
CA HIS A 69 5.31 -4.83 -6.86
C HIS A 69 5.36 -6.37 -6.71
N ALA A 70 6.50 -6.99 -7.03
CA ALA A 70 6.68 -8.44 -6.91
C ALA A 70 6.54 -8.91 -5.46
N ASN A 71 7.03 -8.13 -4.52
CA ASN A 71 6.97 -8.40 -3.09
C ASN A 71 5.82 -7.65 -2.39
N ARG A 72 4.99 -6.92 -3.15
CA ARG A 72 3.92 -6.05 -2.64
C ARG A 72 4.41 -5.09 -1.55
N ARG A 73 5.52 -4.43 -1.84
CA ARG A 73 6.20 -3.49 -0.94
C ARG A 73 6.35 -2.14 -1.61
N ALA A 74 6.45 -1.12 -0.78
CA ALA A 74 6.67 0.24 -1.23
C ALA A 74 7.48 1.02 -0.20
N SER A 75 7.89 2.23 -0.57
CA SER A 75 8.37 3.21 0.39
C SER A 75 7.54 4.48 0.28
N ILE A 76 7.14 4.99 1.43
CA ILE A 76 6.26 6.15 1.54
C ILE A 76 6.94 7.21 2.37
N ARG A 77 7.04 8.43 1.84
CA ARG A 77 7.52 9.60 2.57
C ARG A 77 6.35 10.24 3.31
N VAL A 78 6.32 10.04 4.63
CA VAL A 78 5.18 10.44 5.48
C VAL A 78 5.42 11.84 6.04
N ARG A 79 5.04 12.87 5.27
CA ARG A 79 5.13 14.27 5.69
C ARG A 79 4.03 15.10 5.05
N GLY A 80 3.66 16.18 5.72
CA GLY A 80 2.71 17.15 5.19
C GLY A 80 3.35 18.11 4.19
N ALA A 81 2.53 18.91 3.51
CA ALA A 81 3.00 20.00 2.66
C ALA A 81 3.87 20.98 3.45
N GLY A 82 4.89 21.51 2.82
CA GLY A 82 5.86 22.44 3.44
C GLY A 82 6.91 21.77 4.32
N MET A 83 6.92 20.45 4.38
CA MET A 83 7.95 19.72 5.13
C MET A 83 9.25 19.55 4.32
N PHE A 84 10.35 19.42 5.06
CA PHE A 84 11.68 19.30 4.47
C PHE A 84 11.77 18.07 3.55
N ARG A 85 12.29 18.25 2.33
CA ARG A 85 12.29 17.24 1.28
C ARG A 85 13.15 16.01 1.57
N LEU A 86 14.21 16.16 2.35
CA LEU A 86 15.21 15.11 2.58
C LEU A 86 14.83 14.12 3.68
N ASN A 87 13.55 14.07 4.07
CA ASN A 87 13.10 13.04 4.99
C ASN A 87 13.14 11.67 4.35
N ASP A 88 13.63 10.70 5.09
CA ASP A 88 13.74 9.32 4.64
C ASP A 88 12.35 8.72 4.40
N PRO A 89 12.16 8.00 3.29
CA PRO A 89 10.95 7.23 3.07
C PRO A 89 10.88 6.03 4.01
N HIS A 90 9.70 5.74 4.53
CA HIS A 90 9.45 4.59 5.37
C HIS A 90 9.12 3.36 4.52
N PRO A 91 9.83 2.24 4.69
CA PRO A 91 9.51 0.99 4.02
C PRO A 91 8.22 0.40 4.57
N VAL A 92 7.32 0.03 3.68
CA VAL A 92 6.02 -0.54 4.01
C VAL A 92 5.77 -1.82 3.20
N ALA A 93 4.90 -2.70 3.69
CA ALA A 93 4.44 -3.87 2.97
C ALA A 93 2.91 -3.88 2.94
N MET A 94 2.32 -4.40 1.86
CA MET A 94 0.89 -4.69 1.84
C MET A 94 0.59 -5.93 2.66
N LEU A 95 -0.50 -5.93 3.42
CA LEU A 95 -1.07 -7.17 3.92
C LEU A 95 -1.47 -8.08 2.73
N PRO A 96 -1.49 -9.41 2.88
CA PRO A 96 -1.89 -10.31 1.78
C PRO A 96 -3.23 -9.93 1.16
N TYR A 97 -4.18 -9.53 1.99
CA TYR A 97 -5.52 -9.04 1.65
C TYR A 97 -5.62 -7.50 1.59
N GLY A 98 -4.49 -6.81 1.58
CA GLY A 98 -4.45 -5.35 1.47
C GLY A 98 -4.98 -4.89 0.13
N ILE A 99 -5.76 -3.81 0.15
CA ILE A 99 -6.47 -3.24 -0.99
C ILE A 99 -5.71 -2.02 -1.47
N VAL A 100 -5.55 -1.91 -2.77
CA VAL A 100 -5.06 -0.72 -3.46
C VAL A 100 -6.19 -0.16 -4.32
N ARG A 101 -6.42 1.15 -4.25
CA ARG A 101 -7.39 1.84 -5.08
C ARG A 101 -6.74 3.05 -5.77
N TYR A 102 -7.02 3.18 -7.05
CA TYR A 102 -6.51 4.26 -7.88
C TYR A 102 -7.60 4.75 -8.83
N HIS A 103 -7.85 6.06 -8.87
CA HIS A 103 -8.93 6.70 -9.61
C HIS A 103 -10.34 6.16 -9.26
N GLY A 104 -10.57 5.75 -7.99
CA GLY A 104 -11.84 5.17 -7.57
C GLY A 104 -12.00 3.67 -7.88
N ALA A 105 -11.03 3.03 -8.51
CA ALA A 105 -11.09 1.65 -8.97
C ALA A 105 -10.10 0.73 -8.25
N PRO A 106 -10.31 -0.60 -8.30
CA PRO A 106 -9.29 -1.56 -7.88
C PRO A 106 -8.00 -1.40 -8.67
N ALA A 107 -6.86 -1.53 -7.98
CA ALA A 107 -5.54 -1.34 -8.57
C ALA A 107 -4.48 -2.25 -7.93
N ASP A 108 -3.31 -2.28 -8.56
CA ASP A 108 -2.08 -2.84 -8.00
C ASP A 108 -1.06 -1.72 -7.74
N LEU A 109 -0.05 -1.97 -6.91
CA LEU A 109 1.00 -0.98 -6.62
C LEU A 109 1.71 -0.45 -7.88
N ARG A 110 1.82 -1.28 -8.93
CA ARG A 110 2.43 -0.91 -10.21
C ARG A 110 1.66 0.14 -10.99
N ASP A 111 0.37 0.27 -10.70
CA ASP A 111 -0.52 1.18 -11.43
C ASP A 111 -0.40 2.62 -10.94
N ILE A 112 0.20 2.81 -9.76
CA ILE A 112 0.29 4.11 -9.12
C ILE A 112 1.60 4.80 -9.50
N PRO A 113 1.57 5.96 -10.15
CA PRO A 113 2.78 6.73 -10.46
C PRO A 113 3.54 7.15 -9.20
N LEU A 114 4.87 7.08 -9.26
CA LEU A 114 5.70 7.62 -8.18
C LEU A 114 5.45 9.13 -8.03
N GLY A 115 5.50 9.60 -6.79
CA GLY A 115 5.15 10.98 -6.43
C GLY A 115 3.68 11.16 -6.06
N THR A 116 2.80 10.18 -6.33
CA THR A 116 1.38 10.27 -5.94
C THR A 116 1.26 10.35 -4.43
N MET A 117 0.41 11.30 -3.96
CA MET A 117 0.01 11.36 -2.56
C MET A 117 -1.06 10.34 -2.27
N LEU A 118 -0.79 9.50 -1.30
CA LEU A 118 -1.65 8.38 -0.91
C LEU A 118 -2.19 8.55 0.50
N HIS A 119 -3.44 8.12 0.69
CA HIS A 119 -4.06 7.89 1.98
C HIS A 119 -3.83 6.44 2.38
N VAL A 120 -3.32 6.25 3.58
CA VAL A 120 -2.87 4.95 4.07
C VAL A 120 -3.60 4.57 5.34
N LYS A 121 -4.10 3.33 5.37
CA LYS A 121 -4.57 2.64 6.58
C LYS A 121 -3.65 1.46 6.82
N ALA A 122 -2.91 1.47 7.90
CA ALA A 122 -1.88 0.48 8.17
C ALA A 122 -1.84 0.04 9.63
N PHE A 123 -1.14 -1.06 9.87
CA PHE A 123 -0.91 -1.61 11.20
C PHE A 123 0.58 -1.76 11.44
N LEU A 124 0.98 -1.94 12.69
CA LEU A 124 2.33 -2.39 13.00
C LEU A 124 2.58 -3.78 12.38
N PRO A 125 3.84 -4.14 12.13
CA PRO A 125 4.17 -5.46 11.62
C PRO A 125 3.57 -6.56 12.49
N PRO A 126 3.06 -7.66 11.91
CA PRO A 126 2.56 -8.80 12.65
C PRO A 126 3.62 -9.36 13.61
N ASP A 127 3.17 -9.92 14.73
CA ASP A 127 4.08 -10.64 15.62
C ASP A 127 4.43 -12.00 14.99
N PRO A 128 5.71 -12.27 14.69
CA PRO A 128 6.14 -13.53 14.09
C PRO A 128 5.80 -14.76 14.91
N LYS A 129 5.64 -14.62 16.23
CA LYS A 129 5.33 -15.73 17.13
C LYS A 129 3.89 -16.22 17.02
N ILE A 130 2.98 -15.33 16.65
CA ILE A 130 1.53 -15.62 16.63
C ILE A 130 0.89 -15.40 15.26
N SER A 131 1.65 -15.00 14.27
CA SER A 131 1.15 -14.68 12.94
C SER A 131 1.96 -15.38 11.85
N ALA A 132 1.26 -15.97 10.89
CA ALA A 132 1.85 -16.47 9.65
C ALA A 132 1.92 -15.42 8.53
N VAL A 133 1.57 -14.16 8.81
CA VAL A 133 1.74 -13.08 7.84
C VAL A 133 3.23 -12.86 7.61
N PRO A 134 3.71 -12.91 6.36
CA PRO A 134 5.13 -12.76 6.06
C PRO A 134 5.66 -11.40 6.50
N VAL A 135 6.74 -11.40 7.26
CA VAL A 135 7.52 -10.21 7.60
C VAL A 135 8.98 -10.45 7.25
N LEU A 136 9.68 -9.42 6.85
CA LEU A 136 11.12 -9.53 6.68
C LEU A 136 11.82 -9.58 8.03
N PRO A 137 12.96 -10.29 8.12
CA PRO A 137 13.79 -10.27 9.32
C PRO A 137 14.18 -8.85 9.71
N LEU A 138 14.20 -8.58 11.01
CA LEU A 138 14.70 -7.30 11.54
C LEU A 138 16.23 -7.19 11.45
N ASN A 139 16.91 -8.29 11.17
CA ASN A 139 18.37 -8.33 11.08
C ASN A 139 18.84 -7.77 9.74
N SER A 140 19.30 -6.52 9.76
CA SER A 140 19.82 -5.83 8.57
C SER A 140 21.05 -6.51 7.96
N LYS A 141 21.82 -7.29 8.72
CA LYS A 141 22.97 -8.03 8.21
C LYS A 141 22.59 -9.09 7.18
N GLU A 142 21.48 -9.78 7.40
CA GLU A 142 20.96 -10.75 6.43
C GLU A 142 20.49 -10.07 5.15
N LEU A 143 19.90 -8.89 5.26
CA LEU A 143 19.48 -8.10 4.10
C LEU A 143 20.67 -7.54 3.33
N ASP A 144 21.71 -7.09 4.04
CA ASP A 144 22.93 -6.57 3.42
C ASP A 144 23.73 -7.64 2.68
N ALA A 145 23.77 -8.85 3.20
CA ALA A 145 24.46 -9.97 2.57
C ALA A 145 23.88 -10.30 1.18
N ASN A 146 22.63 -9.95 0.95
CA ASN A 146 21.90 -10.28 -0.28
C ASN A 146 22.02 -9.23 -1.38
N HIS A 147 22.91 -8.28 -1.24
CA HIS A 147 23.26 -7.30 -2.27
C HIS A 147 22.15 -6.37 -2.76
N ASN A 148 20.97 -6.47 -2.20
CA ASN A 148 19.85 -5.63 -2.53
C ASN A 148 19.63 -4.57 -1.47
N ARG A 149 19.93 -3.36 -1.81
CA ARG A 149 19.82 -2.22 -0.91
C ARG A 149 18.65 -1.30 -1.23
N GLY A 150 17.73 -1.78 -2.03
CA GLY A 150 16.52 -1.04 -2.34
C GLY A 150 15.58 -0.92 -1.14
N ALA A 151 14.80 0.13 -1.09
CA ALA A 151 13.85 0.37 0.00
C ALA A 151 12.88 -0.79 0.22
N GLY A 152 12.56 -1.56 -0.82
CA GLY A 152 11.64 -2.70 -0.74
C GLY A 152 12.14 -3.91 0.04
N ILE A 153 13.43 -4.03 0.30
CA ILE A 153 14.01 -5.18 1.02
C ILE A 153 14.24 -4.93 2.50
N PHE A 154 14.20 -3.68 2.96
CA PHE A 154 14.27 -3.38 4.38
C PHE A 154 13.03 -3.90 5.11
N PRO A 155 13.13 -4.22 6.41
CA PRO A 155 11.98 -4.56 7.21
C PRO A 155 10.90 -3.50 7.09
N ALA A 156 9.64 -3.93 6.86
CA ALA A 156 8.54 -3.00 6.78
C ALA A 156 8.21 -2.43 8.16
N GLU A 157 8.10 -1.12 8.24
CA GLU A 157 7.69 -0.44 9.48
C GLU A 157 6.19 -0.56 9.70
N ASN A 158 5.42 -0.62 8.61
CA ASN A 158 3.97 -0.76 8.63
C ASN A 158 3.49 -1.77 7.59
N HIS A 159 2.36 -2.43 7.90
CA HIS A 159 1.65 -3.32 7.00
C HIS A 159 0.31 -2.70 6.60
N ILE A 160 0.15 -2.42 5.32
CA ILE A 160 -0.95 -1.63 4.76
C ILE A 160 -2.15 -2.53 4.48
N LEU A 161 -3.30 -2.14 5.01
CA LEU A 161 -4.60 -2.73 4.69
C LEU A 161 -5.28 -2.01 3.52
N LEU A 162 -5.17 -0.68 3.47
CA LEU A 162 -5.80 0.13 2.43
C LEU A 162 -4.86 1.24 1.99
N LEU A 163 -4.67 1.33 0.68
CA LEU A 163 -3.88 2.35 0.02
C LEU A 163 -4.73 3.00 -1.07
N GLU A 164 -4.93 4.30 -0.99
CA GLU A 164 -5.83 5.06 -1.86
C GLU A 164 -5.18 6.34 -2.36
N ASP A 165 -5.38 6.66 -3.64
CA ASP A 165 -5.14 8.01 -4.13
C ASP A 165 -6.23 8.97 -3.65
N GLU A 166 -6.08 10.26 -3.93
CA GLU A 166 -7.02 11.29 -3.47
C GLU A 166 -8.44 11.09 -4.01
N PRO A 167 -8.67 10.79 -5.31
CA PRO A 167 -10.02 10.50 -5.82
C PRO A 167 -10.67 9.31 -5.15
N SER A 168 -9.94 8.21 -4.95
CA SER A 168 -10.46 7.00 -4.31
C SER A 168 -10.84 7.24 -2.85
N HIS A 169 -10.01 8.02 -2.14
CA HIS A 169 -10.30 8.42 -0.76
C HIS A 169 -11.55 9.29 -0.68
N CYS A 170 -11.65 10.30 -1.56
CA CYS A 170 -12.82 11.16 -1.61
C CYS A 170 -14.11 10.37 -1.94
N GLU A 171 -14.02 9.40 -2.87
CA GLU A 171 -15.15 8.55 -3.20
C GLU A 171 -15.62 7.74 -1.99
N ARG A 172 -14.72 7.05 -1.31
CA ARG A 172 -15.02 6.22 -0.14
C ARG A 172 -15.59 7.01 1.03
N GLU A 173 -15.07 8.22 1.26
CA GLU A 173 -15.55 9.10 2.33
C GLU A 173 -16.77 9.96 1.91
N GLY A 174 -17.24 9.84 0.66
CA GLY A 174 -18.35 10.64 0.14
C GLY A 174 -18.01 12.13 0.02
N LEU A 175 -16.76 12.46 -0.31
CA LEU A 175 -16.24 13.81 -0.39
C LEU A 175 -16.07 14.29 -1.84
N VAL A 176 -16.02 15.61 -2.01
CA VAL A 176 -15.67 16.28 -3.27
C VAL A 176 -14.85 17.52 -2.94
N TRP A 177 -13.93 17.87 -3.82
CA TRP A 177 -13.22 19.13 -3.72
C TRP A 177 -14.08 20.28 -4.23
N LYS A 178 -14.14 21.36 -3.45
CA LYS A 178 -14.74 22.65 -3.84
C LYS A 178 -13.65 23.68 -4.01
N LEU A 179 -13.51 24.18 -5.23
CA LEU A 179 -12.54 25.22 -5.57
C LEU A 179 -13.06 26.56 -5.07
N LYS A 180 -12.29 27.23 -4.21
CA LYS A 180 -12.64 28.54 -3.63
C LYS A 180 -12.01 29.69 -4.40
N GLU A 181 -10.76 29.54 -4.76
CA GLU A 181 -9.98 30.59 -5.39
C GLU A 181 -8.86 30.01 -6.26
N VAL A 182 -8.57 30.69 -7.36
CA VAL A 182 -7.39 30.43 -8.19
C VAL A 182 -6.55 31.69 -8.30
N ASP A 183 -5.23 31.55 -8.16
CA ASP A 183 -4.23 32.58 -8.44
C ASP A 183 -3.32 32.08 -9.56
N LEU A 184 -3.47 32.64 -10.76
CA LEU A 184 -2.87 32.16 -12.01
C LEU A 184 -1.83 33.15 -12.54
N LYS A 185 -0.66 32.60 -12.93
CA LYS A 185 0.40 33.31 -13.63
C LYS A 185 1.08 32.39 -14.63
N ASN A 186 0.99 32.72 -15.92
CA ASN A 186 1.65 31.96 -16.99
C ASN A 186 1.32 30.44 -16.96
N ASN A 187 0.04 30.12 -16.90
CA ASN A 187 -0.47 28.73 -16.83
C ASN A 187 0.01 27.92 -15.61
N ALA A 188 0.53 28.57 -14.59
CA ALA A 188 0.92 27.99 -13.31
C ALA A 188 0.36 28.83 -12.17
N GLY A 189 0.21 28.25 -10.98
CA GLY A 189 -0.30 29.01 -9.86
C GLY A 189 -0.69 28.17 -8.67
N MET A 190 -1.68 28.64 -7.96
CA MET A 190 -2.17 28.03 -6.74
C MET A 190 -3.71 28.04 -6.71
N ILE A 191 -4.28 26.95 -6.27
CA ILE A 191 -5.71 26.82 -5.96
C ILE A 191 -5.88 26.73 -4.45
N THR A 192 -6.84 27.46 -3.92
CA THR A 192 -7.39 27.25 -2.57
C THR A 192 -8.67 26.43 -2.72
N ALA A 193 -8.73 25.28 -2.05
CA ALA A 193 -9.87 24.36 -2.13
C ALA A 193 -10.16 23.70 -0.77
N THR A 194 -11.38 23.20 -0.60
CA THR A 194 -11.82 22.45 0.58
C THR A 194 -12.42 21.12 0.17
N ARG A 195 -12.27 20.07 1.00
CA ARG A 195 -13.03 18.84 0.86
C ARG A 195 -14.39 19.03 1.53
N GLU A 196 -15.45 18.79 0.80
CA GLU A 196 -16.83 18.93 1.29
C GLU A 196 -17.62 17.66 1.02
N PRO A 197 -18.61 17.31 1.87
CA PRO A 197 -19.50 16.17 1.62
C PRO A 197 -20.26 16.33 0.29
N LYS A 198 -20.35 15.27 -0.52
CA LYS A 198 -21.08 15.29 -1.79
C LYS A 198 -22.59 15.56 -1.60
N GLN A 199 -23.16 15.06 -0.51
CA GLN A 199 -24.61 15.18 -0.24
C GLN A 199 -25.01 16.44 0.54
N GLY A 200 -24.13 17.42 0.65
CA GLY A 200 -24.34 18.61 1.45
C GLY A 200 -24.06 18.37 2.95
N GLY A 201 -23.74 19.41 3.65
CA GLY A 201 -23.36 19.39 5.06
C GLY A 201 -22.28 20.42 5.34
N GLU A 202 -22.11 20.79 6.60
CA GLU A 202 -21.02 21.66 6.99
C GLU A 202 -19.69 20.91 6.89
N SER A 203 -18.78 21.43 6.07
CA SER A 203 -17.40 20.95 6.03
C SER A 203 -16.64 21.48 7.22
N LYS A 204 -16.07 20.58 8.01
CA LYS A 204 -15.07 20.90 9.03
C LYS A 204 -13.64 20.88 8.49
N ALA A 205 -13.48 20.59 7.19
CA ALA A 205 -12.16 20.49 6.57
C ALA A 205 -11.52 21.87 6.43
N ALA A 206 -10.24 21.95 6.78
CA ALA A 206 -9.45 23.15 6.55
C ALA A 206 -9.26 23.40 5.05
N GLU A 207 -9.11 24.67 4.68
CA GLU A 207 -8.70 25.05 3.33
C GLU A 207 -7.28 24.55 3.05
N GLU A 208 -7.11 23.89 1.91
CA GLU A 208 -5.80 23.46 1.42
C GLU A 208 -5.38 24.34 0.23
N LYS A 209 -4.08 24.67 0.21
CA LYS A 209 -3.46 25.42 -0.90
C LYS A 209 -2.66 24.42 -1.73
N LEU A 210 -3.03 24.27 -2.98
CA LEU A 210 -2.47 23.30 -3.91
C LEU A 210 -1.86 24.06 -5.09
N THR A 211 -0.63 23.75 -5.43
CA THR A 211 0.02 24.33 -6.62
C THR A 211 -0.40 23.56 -7.88
N PHE A 212 -0.34 24.19 -9.02
CA PHE A 212 -0.52 23.57 -10.36
C PHE A 212 0.41 24.25 -11.37
N ASP A 213 0.61 23.63 -12.51
CA ASP A 213 1.39 24.20 -13.59
C ASP A 213 0.86 23.77 -14.98
N ALA A 214 1.58 24.13 -16.03
CA ALA A 214 1.18 23.83 -17.40
C ALA A 214 1.13 22.33 -17.73
N ALA A 215 1.73 21.47 -16.88
CA ALA A 215 1.68 20.03 -17.03
C ALA A 215 0.47 19.41 -16.30
N THR A 216 -0.25 20.17 -15.48
CA THR A 216 -1.50 19.73 -14.85
C THR A 216 -2.53 19.42 -15.93
N ARG A 217 -3.04 18.21 -15.92
CA ARG A 217 -4.05 17.74 -16.86
C ARG A 217 -5.44 18.06 -16.34
N VAL A 218 -6.31 18.49 -17.24
CA VAL A 218 -7.71 18.77 -16.92
C VAL A 218 -8.59 17.86 -17.73
N TRP A 219 -9.46 17.12 -17.10
CA TRP A 219 -10.30 16.12 -17.73
C TRP A 219 -11.76 16.58 -17.74
N ARG A 220 -12.37 16.56 -18.92
CA ARG A 220 -13.80 16.84 -19.14
C ARG A 220 -14.37 15.73 -20.02
N GLY A 221 -15.17 14.86 -19.46
CA GLY A 221 -15.61 13.66 -20.17
C GLY A 221 -14.40 12.83 -20.64
N ARG A 222 -14.20 12.76 -21.96
CA ARG A 222 -13.07 12.05 -22.59
C ARG A 222 -11.95 12.98 -23.07
N GLU A 223 -12.10 14.26 -22.90
CA GLU A 223 -11.14 15.25 -23.35
C GLU A 223 -10.09 15.54 -22.28
N CYS A 224 -8.83 15.56 -22.69
CA CYS A 224 -7.73 16.04 -21.87
C CYS A 224 -7.40 17.47 -22.29
N LEU A 225 -7.74 18.41 -21.44
CA LEU A 225 -7.52 19.84 -21.60
C LEU A 225 -6.26 20.27 -20.83
N ARG A 226 -5.80 21.47 -21.13
CA ARG A 226 -4.73 22.15 -20.40
C ARG A 226 -5.31 23.34 -19.62
N ILE A 227 -4.55 23.86 -18.67
CA ILE A 227 -4.93 25.08 -17.94
C ILE A 227 -5.20 26.25 -18.89
N ALA A 228 -4.45 26.36 -20.00
CA ALA A 228 -4.66 27.36 -21.04
C ALA A 228 -6.06 27.28 -21.67
N ASP A 229 -6.63 26.10 -21.82
CA ASP A 229 -7.96 25.90 -22.41
C ASP A 229 -9.04 26.45 -21.44
N LEU A 230 -8.91 26.22 -20.14
CA LEU A 230 -9.80 26.79 -19.12
C LEU A 230 -9.79 28.33 -19.16
N THR A 231 -8.62 28.90 -19.45
CA THR A 231 -8.45 30.34 -19.56
C THR A 231 -9.09 30.86 -20.85
N ALA A 232 -8.89 30.17 -21.96
CA ALA A 232 -9.48 30.52 -23.25
C ALA A 232 -11.02 30.47 -23.23
N GLU A 233 -11.58 29.50 -22.50
CA GLU A 233 -13.02 29.37 -22.30
C GLU A 233 -13.61 30.35 -21.25
N GLY A 234 -12.75 31.11 -20.56
CA GLY A 234 -13.18 32.07 -19.53
C GLY A 234 -13.60 31.44 -18.20
N ILE A 235 -13.38 30.14 -18.01
CA ILE A 235 -13.64 29.42 -16.75
C ILE A 235 -12.68 29.93 -15.67
N TRP A 236 -11.41 30.07 -16.02
CA TRP A 236 -10.38 30.66 -15.15
C TRP A 236 -9.91 32.01 -15.71
N PRO A 237 -9.30 32.89 -14.88
CA PRO A 237 -8.77 34.16 -15.36
C PRO A 237 -7.56 33.95 -16.25
N ALA A 238 -7.28 34.89 -17.14
CA ALA A 238 -6.05 34.86 -17.97
C ALA A 238 -4.79 35.03 -17.10
N SER A 239 -4.88 35.81 -16.03
CA SER A 239 -3.85 35.95 -15.02
C SER A 239 -4.43 36.59 -13.75
N GLY A 240 -3.71 36.48 -12.63
CA GLY A 240 -4.10 37.06 -11.35
C GLY A 240 -5.05 36.20 -10.55
N ARG A 241 -5.65 36.82 -9.54
CA ARG A 241 -6.43 36.14 -8.52
C ARG A 241 -7.93 36.26 -8.78
N LYS A 242 -8.64 35.14 -8.72
CA LYS A 242 -10.09 35.10 -8.92
C LYS A 242 -10.73 34.15 -7.93
N ALA A 243 -11.79 34.61 -7.26
CA ALA A 243 -12.69 33.75 -6.52
C ALA A 243 -13.45 32.82 -7.47
N LEU A 244 -13.51 31.54 -7.17
CA LEU A 244 -14.28 30.54 -7.89
C LEU A 244 -15.60 30.29 -7.16
N ALA A 245 -16.64 29.94 -7.91
CA ALA A 245 -17.99 29.77 -7.37
C ALA A 245 -18.21 28.44 -6.60
N GLY A 246 -17.15 27.85 -6.05
CA GLY A 246 -17.25 26.57 -5.37
C GLY A 246 -17.44 25.40 -6.32
N GLN A 247 -16.83 25.48 -7.52
CA GLN A 247 -16.87 24.39 -8.50
C GLN A 247 -16.44 23.07 -7.86
N ALA A 248 -17.30 22.04 -8.02
CA ALA A 248 -17.02 20.70 -7.55
C ALA A 248 -16.11 19.98 -8.56
N VAL A 249 -15.01 19.41 -8.07
CA VAL A 249 -14.05 18.66 -8.89
C VAL A 249 -13.48 17.48 -8.10
N GLN A 250 -12.82 16.57 -8.79
CA GLN A 250 -11.89 15.64 -8.13
C GLN A 250 -10.45 16.00 -8.53
N LEU A 251 -9.51 15.77 -7.64
CA LEU A 251 -8.13 16.17 -7.80
C LEU A 251 -7.19 14.97 -7.64
N GLY A 252 -6.27 14.80 -8.59
CA GLY A 252 -5.07 14.00 -8.41
C GLY A 252 -4.01 14.85 -7.74
N ILE A 253 -3.47 14.37 -6.64
CA ILE A 253 -2.49 15.11 -5.85
C ILE A 253 -1.15 14.37 -5.85
N THR A 254 -0.11 15.13 -6.07
CA THR A 254 1.29 14.68 -5.99
C THR A 254 2.07 15.62 -5.07
N TRP A 255 3.30 15.27 -4.80
CA TRP A 255 4.24 16.13 -4.09
C TRP A 255 5.28 16.67 -5.07
N LYS A 256 5.41 17.98 -5.12
CA LYS A 256 6.37 18.65 -5.99
C LYS A 256 7.31 19.51 -5.16
N PRO A 257 8.64 19.43 -5.41
CA PRO A 257 9.58 20.31 -4.73
C PRO A 257 9.33 21.78 -5.10
N THR A 258 9.60 22.66 -4.14
CA THR A 258 9.66 24.09 -4.37
C THR A 258 10.83 24.43 -5.31
N PRO A 259 10.84 25.61 -5.96
CA PRO A 259 11.92 25.99 -6.90
C PRO A 259 13.32 25.97 -6.28
N ASP A 260 13.45 26.19 -4.97
CA ASP A 260 14.69 26.07 -4.22
C ASP A 260 15.10 24.62 -3.94
N GLY A 261 14.21 23.66 -4.24
CA GLY A 261 14.44 22.23 -4.05
C GLY A 261 14.45 21.76 -2.58
N VAL A 262 14.21 22.65 -1.62
CA VAL A 262 14.33 22.35 -0.19
C VAL A 262 13.02 21.80 0.39
N TRP A 263 11.89 22.37 -0.01
CA TRP A 263 10.58 22.02 0.51
C TRP A 263 9.74 21.27 -0.51
N ASN A 264 8.74 20.54 -0.06
CA ASN A 264 7.70 19.98 -0.90
C ASN A 264 6.36 20.69 -0.68
N ARG A 265 5.57 20.77 -1.74
CA ARG A 265 4.19 21.30 -1.69
C ARG A 265 3.25 20.31 -2.34
N PHE A 266 2.03 20.27 -1.87
CA PHE A 266 0.98 19.56 -2.59
C PHE A 266 0.76 20.21 -3.94
N HIS A 267 0.76 19.39 -4.97
CA HIS A 267 0.65 19.80 -6.35
C HIS A 267 -0.43 18.98 -7.04
N ILE A 268 -1.21 19.64 -7.87
CA ILE A 268 -2.28 18.99 -8.62
C ILE A 268 -1.69 18.42 -9.91
N SER A 269 -1.76 17.13 -10.07
CA SER A 269 -1.41 16.44 -11.31
C SER A 269 -2.58 16.40 -12.31
N ASP A 270 -3.80 16.21 -11.77
CA ASP A 270 -5.03 16.02 -12.53
C ASP A 270 -6.21 16.75 -11.89
N ILE A 271 -7.07 17.31 -12.73
CA ILE A 271 -8.35 17.91 -12.34
C ILE A 271 -9.43 17.22 -13.14
N TRP A 272 -10.34 16.50 -12.50
CA TRP A 272 -11.54 15.98 -13.15
C TRP A 272 -12.69 16.96 -12.89
N LEU A 273 -13.12 17.65 -13.96
CA LEU A 273 -14.17 18.66 -13.91
C LEU A 273 -15.56 18.07 -13.75
N ASP A 274 -15.73 16.81 -14.12
CA ASP A 274 -16.99 16.09 -14.01
C ASP A 274 -16.78 14.63 -13.60
N GLU A 275 -17.85 14.03 -13.12
CA GLU A 275 -17.83 12.64 -12.67
C GLU A 275 -17.59 11.65 -13.82
N ALA A 276 -18.08 11.96 -15.03
CA ALA A 276 -17.92 11.10 -16.19
C ALA A 276 -16.45 10.94 -16.59
N ALA A 277 -15.63 11.99 -16.44
CA ALA A 277 -14.21 11.94 -16.68
C ALA A 277 -13.49 11.01 -15.72
N LEU A 278 -13.80 11.09 -14.43
CA LEU A 278 -13.23 10.18 -13.41
C LEU A 278 -13.72 8.74 -13.63
N GLN A 279 -14.99 8.54 -13.95
CA GLN A 279 -15.54 7.21 -14.26
C GLN A 279 -14.84 6.55 -15.46
N GLN A 280 -14.46 7.31 -16.48
CA GLN A 280 -13.66 6.76 -17.59
C GLN A 280 -12.29 6.26 -17.14
N ALA A 281 -11.61 7.01 -16.28
CA ALA A 281 -10.34 6.58 -15.70
C ALA A 281 -10.52 5.33 -14.84
N ALA A 282 -11.59 5.29 -14.02
CA ALA A 282 -11.94 4.16 -13.19
C ALA A 282 -12.26 2.89 -13.98
N LEU A 283 -12.99 3.01 -15.09
CA LEU A 283 -13.29 1.88 -15.99
C LEU A 283 -12.01 1.30 -16.58
N PHE A 284 -11.13 2.13 -17.12
CA PHE A 284 -9.86 1.68 -17.69
C PHE A 284 -9.00 0.98 -16.62
N GLN A 285 -8.94 1.55 -15.41
CA GLN A 285 -8.21 0.96 -14.28
C GLN A 285 -8.82 -0.39 -13.87
N THR A 286 -10.15 -0.48 -13.80
CA THR A 286 -10.86 -1.72 -13.48
C THR A 286 -10.57 -2.82 -14.49
N GLU A 287 -10.60 -2.50 -15.79
CA GLU A 287 -10.28 -3.45 -16.87
C GLU A 287 -8.82 -3.94 -16.76
N THR A 288 -7.89 -3.03 -16.53
CA THR A 288 -6.47 -3.33 -16.35
C THR A 288 -6.26 -4.27 -15.15
N HIS A 289 -6.83 -3.93 -14.00
CA HIS A 289 -6.72 -4.75 -12.79
C HIS A 289 -7.41 -6.10 -12.94
N THR A 290 -8.58 -6.14 -13.57
CA THR A 290 -9.31 -7.40 -13.84
C THR A 290 -8.48 -8.34 -14.71
N ALA A 291 -7.85 -7.83 -15.77
CA ALA A 291 -6.94 -8.60 -16.61
C ALA A 291 -5.73 -9.12 -15.81
N LEU A 292 -5.16 -8.27 -14.95
CA LEU A 292 -4.08 -8.66 -14.06
C LEU A 292 -4.49 -9.81 -13.14
N ILE A 293 -5.62 -9.69 -12.42
CA ILE A 293 -6.08 -10.73 -11.50
C ILE A 293 -6.37 -12.04 -12.24
N ARG A 294 -7.00 -12.00 -13.41
CA ARG A 294 -7.19 -13.22 -14.21
C ARG A 294 -5.88 -13.89 -14.58
N SER A 295 -4.85 -13.11 -14.89
CA SER A 295 -3.51 -13.66 -15.23
C SER A 295 -2.73 -14.15 -14.01
N ARG A 296 -2.97 -13.61 -12.81
CA ARG A 296 -2.28 -13.94 -11.54
C ARG A 296 -3.10 -14.81 -10.61
N TRP A 297 -4.35 -15.05 -10.96
CA TRP A 297 -5.38 -15.75 -10.19
C TRP A 297 -5.86 -15.00 -8.94
N MET A 298 -7.06 -15.31 -8.53
CA MET A 298 -7.71 -14.70 -7.38
C MET A 298 -7.00 -15.09 -6.09
N PRO A 299 -6.49 -14.14 -5.31
CA PRO A 299 -5.93 -14.46 -4.01
C PRO A 299 -7.04 -14.77 -3.00
N ALA A 300 -6.77 -15.74 -2.15
CA ALA A 300 -7.69 -16.23 -1.14
C ALA A 300 -6.94 -16.69 0.11
N TRP A 301 -7.67 -16.81 1.19
CA TRP A 301 -7.19 -17.35 2.45
C TRP A 301 -7.81 -18.72 2.68
N ILE A 302 -7.01 -19.75 2.98
CA ILE A 302 -7.53 -21.06 3.36
C ILE A 302 -8.01 -20.98 4.81
N ASP A 303 -9.31 -21.21 5.02
CA ASP A 303 -9.94 -21.25 6.33
C ASP A 303 -9.78 -22.62 6.97
N THR A 304 -10.17 -23.68 6.25
CA THR A 304 -10.14 -25.06 6.74
C THR A 304 -9.72 -26.04 5.68
N VAL A 305 -9.12 -27.15 6.11
CA VAL A 305 -8.76 -28.30 5.26
C VAL A 305 -9.21 -29.58 5.93
N GLU A 306 -10.04 -30.35 5.24
CA GLU A 306 -10.46 -31.71 5.62
C GLU A 306 -9.67 -32.70 4.76
N TYR A 307 -8.64 -33.31 5.32
CA TYR A 307 -7.79 -34.25 4.61
C TYR A 307 -8.52 -35.59 4.37
N GLY A 308 -8.62 -35.95 3.11
CA GLY A 308 -9.24 -37.21 2.66
C GLY A 308 -8.19 -38.32 2.41
N LYS A 309 -8.66 -39.42 1.84
CA LYS A 309 -7.79 -40.54 1.41
C LYS A 309 -7.12 -40.19 0.08
N SER A 310 -6.00 -40.88 -0.19
CA SER A 310 -5.30 -40.81 -1.48
C SER A 310 -4.85 -39.40 -1.91
N GLY A 311 -4.40 -38.58 -0.97
CA GLY A 311 -3.87 -37.23 -1.26
C GLY A 311 -4.93 -36.20 -1.65
N ARG A 312 -6.23 -36.48 -1.48
CA ARG A 312 -7.33 -35.56 -1.69
C ARG A 312 -7.64 -34.75 -0.44
N ALA A 313 -8.19 -33.58 -0.61
CA ALA A 313 -8.71 -32.78 0.50
C ALA A 313 -9.93 -31.97 0.07
N THR A 314 -10.83 -31.71 1.03
CA THR A 314 -11.88 -30.71 0.91
C THR A 314 -11.42 -29.44 1.64
N VAL A 315 -11.43 -28.33 0.93
CA VAL A 315 -10.88 -27.05 1.38
C VAL A 315 -11.98 -26.01 1.39
N THR A 316 -12.00 -25.18 2.41
CA THR A 316 -12.79 -23.92 2.42
C THR A 316 -11.82 -22.76 2.40
N ALA A 317 -12.04 -21.80 1.50
CA ALA A 317 -11.23 -20.60 1.41
C ALA A 317 -12.09 -19.35 1.24
N THR A 318 -11.67 -18.25 1.88
CA THR A 318 -12.28 -16.93 1.74
C THR A 318 -11.52 -16.13 0.68
N LEU A 319 -12.23 -15.69 -0.37
CA LEU A 319 -11.66 -14.82 -1.41
C LEU A 319 -11.36 -13.43 -0.83
N PHE A 320 -10.24 -12.84 -1.26
CA PHE A 320 -9.91 -11.49 -0.82
C PHE A 320 -10.78 -10.44 -1.50
N GLY A 321 -11.03 -9.34 -0.79
CA GLY A 321 -11.84 -8.23 -1.22
C GLY A 321 -11.10 -7.20 -2.08
N GLY A 322 -11.83 -6.15 -2.44
CA GLY A 322 -11.27 -5.00 -3.15
C GLY A 322 -11.09 -5.17 -4.65
N MET A 323 -11.66 -6.24 -5.24
CA MET A 323 -11.57 -6.53 -6.67
C MET A 323 -12.92 -6.29 -7.36
N ASP A 324 -12.92 -6.29 -8.68
CA ASP A 324 -14.13 -6.14 -9.46
C ASP A 324 -15.10 -7.32 -9.25
N ALA A 325 -16.41 -7.03 -9.20
CA ALA A 325 -17.45 -8.00 -8.93
C ALA A 325 -17.50 -9.14 -9.96
N SER A 326 -17.13 -8.87 -11.21
CA SER A 326 -17.12 -9.87 -12.29
C SER A 326 -16.15 -11.02 -12.02
N LEU A 327 -15.07 -10.76 -11.30
CA LEU A 327 -14.08 -11.79 -10.95
C LEU A 327 -14.64 -12.82 -9.96
N TYR A 328 -15.47 -12.37 -9.02
CA TYR A 328 -16.12 -13.28 -8.05
C TYR A 328 -17.21 -14.10 -8.69
N ALA A 329 -17.93 -13.53 -9.68
CA ALA A 329 -19.00 -14.20 -10.40
C ALA A 329 -18.53 -15.39 -11.25
N ASP A 330 -17.22 -15.46 -11.54
CA ASP A 330 -16.63 -16.59 -12.27
C ASP A 330 -16.50 -17.86 -11.40
N PHE A 331 -16.55 -17.75 -10.07
CA PHE A 331 -16.56 -18.89 -9.15
C PHE A 331 -17.95 -19.50 -9.07
N LYS A 332 -18.19 -20.62 -9.74
CA LYS A 332 -19.51 -21.27 -9.85
C LYS A 332 -19.46 -22.68 -9.28
N GLN A 333 -20.50 -23.07 -8.53
CA GLN A 333 -20.65 -24.42 -8.06
C GLN A 333 -20.59 -25.42 -9.21
N GLY A 334 -19.86 -26.50 -9.01
CA GLY A 334 -19.64 -27.54 -10.03
C GLY A 334 -18.56 -27.20 -11.04
N GLY A 335 -18.06 -25.98 -11.06
CA GLY A 335 -16.96 -25.54 -11.93
C GLY A 335 -15.60 -26.15 -11.55
N GLY A 336 -14.71 -26.23 -12.54
CA GLY A 336 -13.31 -26.61 -12.29
C GLY A 336 -12.56 -25.51 -11.54
N LEU A 337 -11.54 -25.89 -10.82
CA LEU A 337 -10.68 -24.98 -10.06
C LEU A 337 -9.23 -25.42 -10.15
N VAL A 338 -8.32 -24.47 -10.21
CA VAL A 338 -6.89 -24.68 -10.01
C VAL A 338 -6.42 -23.82 -8.86
N VAL A 339 -5.61 -24.38 -7.97
CA VAL A 339 -5.10 -23.69 -6.77
C VAL A 339 -3.59 -23.82 -6.72
N ASN A 340 -2.92 -22.72 -6.38
CA ASN A 340 -1.47 -22.66 -6.18
C ASN A 340 -1.11 -21.80 -4.98
N GLY A 341 0.11 -21.89 -4.48
CA GLY A 341 0.64 -20.97 -3.47
C GLY A 341 0.74 -19.56 -4.01
N ALA A 342 0.37 -18.59 -3.18
CA ALA A 342 0.41 -17.17 -3.54
C ALA A 342 1.63 -16.45 -2.98
N GLU A 343 2.25 -16.99 -1.94
CA GLU A 343 3.34 -16.35 -1.24
C GLU A 343 4.68 -16.63 -1.91
N ASN A 344 5.48 -15.61 -2.06
CA ASN A 344 6.82 -15.76 -2.63
C ASN A 344 7.69 -16.71 -1.84
N THR A 345 7.51 -16.76 -0.52
CA THR A 345 8.23 -17.65 0.37
C THR A 345 8.03 -19.13 0.08
N LEU A 346 6.92 -19.51 -0.55
CA LEU A 346 6.69 -20.90 -0.98
C LEU A 346 7.69 -21.38 -2.04
N LYS A 347 8.38 -20.49 -2.71
CA LYS A 347 9.45 -20.81 -3.65
C LYS A 347 10.63 -21.48 -2.97
N HIS A 348 10.85 -21.17 -1.70
CA HIS A 348 11.96 -21.73 -0.92
C HIS A 348 11.72 -23.17 -0.48
N THR A 349 10.46 -23.58 -0.40
CA THR A 349 10.11 -24.93 0.06
C THR A 349 10.36 -26.03 -0.98
N GLY A 350 10.47 -25.66 -2.25
CA GLY A 350 10.74 -26.61 -3.34
C GLY A 350 11.97 -26.27 -4.16
N GLY A 351 12.83 -25.41 -3.64
CA GLY A 351 13.97 -24.95 -4.40
C GLY A 351 13.52 -24.21 -5.65
N HIS A 352 13.04 -23.02 -5.51
CA HIS A 352 12.72 -22.12 -6.60
C HIS A 352 11.41 -22.42 -7.34
N TYR A 353 11.41 -22.24 -8.64
CA TYR A 353 10.26 -22.31 -9.55
C TYR A 353 9.44 -23.58 -9.51
N GLY A 354 10.05 -24.69 -9.19
CA GLY A 354 9.36 -25.97 -9.15
C GLY A 354 8.11 -25.92 -8.28
N ALA A 355 8.24 -25.39 -7.07
CA ALA A 355 7.11 -25.27 -6.14
C ALA A 355 6.06 -24.25 -6.61
N ALA A 356 6.46 -23.18 -7.26
CA ALA A 356 5.53 -22.17 -7.77
C ALA A 356 4.69 -22.68 -8.96
N HIS A 357 5.17 -23.70 -9.68
CA HIS A 357 4.46 -24.30 -10.80
C HIS A 357 3.62 -25.53 -10.42
N ILE A 358 3.77 -26.03 -9.21
CA ILE A 358 2.92 -27.13 -8.73
C ILE A 358 1.58 -26.55 -8.35
N ALA A 359 0.57 -26.89 -9.13
CA ALA A 359 -0.81 -26.49 -8.87
C ALA A 359 -1.67 -27.72 -8.60
N SER A 360 -2.59 -27.60 -7.68
CA SER A 360 -3.62 -28.61 -7.44
C SER A 360 -4.84 -28.32 -8.31
N LYS A 361 -5.37 -29.33 -8.97
CA LYS A 361 -6.65 -29.26 -9.68
C LYS A 361 -7.77 -29.69 -8.75
N GLY A 362 -8.94 -29.10 -8.96
CA GLY A 362 -10.08 -29.41 -8.13
C GLY A 362 -11.41 -29.00 -8.75
N ARG A 363 -12.46 -29.16 -7.96
CA ARG A 363 -13.83 -28.82 -8.33
C ARG A 363 -14.49 -28.02 -7.21
N ILE A 364 -15.22 -26.98 -7.57
CA ILE A 364 -15.98 -26.14 -6.64
C ILE A 364 -17.22 -26.91 -6.21
N LEU A 365 -17.36 -27.16 -4.91
CA LEU A 365 -18.49 -27.84 -4.30
C LEU A 365 -19.60 -26.86 -3.93
N ALA A 366 -19.24 -25.70 -3.39
CA ALA A 366 -20.15 -24.64 -2.99
C ALA A 366 -19.49 -23.27 -3.04
N VAL A 367 -20.28 -22.24 -3.30
CA VAL A 367 -19.93 -20.83 -3.15
C VAL A 367 -20.95 -20.19 -2.23
N THR A 368 -20.53 -19.63 -1.13
CA THR A 368 -21.40 -19.04 -0.11
C THR A 368 -21.03 -17.61 0.19
N GLN A 369 -22.04 -16.76 0.36
CA GLN A 369 -21.83 -15.39 0.86
C GLN A 369 -21.90 -15.44 2.40
N THR A 370 -20.88 -14.90 3.05
CA THR A 370 -20.89 -14.72 4.51
C THR A 370 -21.93 -13.66 4.88
N GLY A 371 -22.80 -13.99 5.83
CA GLY A 371 -23.76 -13.00 6.34
C GLY A 371 -23.09 -11.98 7.25
N GLY A 372 -23.69 -10.79 7.37
CA GLY A 372 -23.23 -9.73 8.27
C GLY A 372 -22.26 -8.73 7.63
N GLN A 373 -21.59 -7.95 8.47
CA GLN A 373 -20.64 -6.95 8.02
C GLN A 373 -19.36 -7.63 7.54
N VAL A 374 -19.03 -7.45 6.28
CA VAL A 374 -17.80 -7.97 5.67
C VAL A 374 -16.62 -7.06 6.06
N PRO A 375 -15.59 -7.59 6.72
CA PRO A 375 -14.42 -6.79 7.07
C PRO A 375 -13.63 -6.39 5.83
N LEU A 376 -13.00 -5.22 5.88
CA LEU A 376 -12.14 -4.76 4.80
C LEU A 376 -11.02 -5.77 4.55
N GLY A 377 -10.75 -6.07 3.28
CA GLY A 377 -9.83 -7.12 2.86
C GLY A 377 -10.50 -8.45 2.53
N SER A 378 -11.70 -8.72 3.03
CA SER A 378 -12.52 -9.87 2.66
C SER A 378 -13.50 -9.49 1.54
N SER A 379 -13.81 -10.44 0.66
CA SER A 379 -14.93 -10.30 -0.27
C SER A 379 -16.29 -10.70 0.35
N GLY A 380 -16.26 -11.37 1.50
CA GLY A 380 -17.42 -12.05 2.06
C GLY A 380 -17.81 -13.34 1.34
N ILE A 381 -17.02 -13.78 0.37
CA ILE A 381 -17.31 -14.98 -0.42
C ILE A 381 -16.38 -16.11 0.01
N GLN A 382 -16.99 -17.21 0.42
CA GLN A 382 -16.31 -18.47 0.71
C GLN A 382 -16.54 -19.47 -0.41
N VAL A 383 -15.46 -20.13 -0.83
CA VAL A 383 -15.47 -21.20 -1.82
C VAL A 383 -15.07 -22.49 -1.14
N ARG A 384 -15.98 -23.46 -1.14
CA ARG A 384 -15.66 -24.83 -0.71
C ARG A 384 -15.39 -25.68 -1.95
N PHE A 385 -14.26 -26.38 -1.96
CA PHE A 385 -13.81 -27.15 -3.13
C PHE A 385 -13.05 -28.41 -2.72
N GLU A 386 -13.03 -29.37 -3.61
CA GLU A 386 -12.23 -30.56 -3.49
C GLU A 386 -10.97 -30.40 -4.35
N VAL A 387 -9.83 -30.91 -3.87
CA VAL A 387 -8.57 -30.96 -4.62
C VAL A 387 -8.09 -32.40 -4.81
N ASP A 388 -7.51 -32.66 -5.98
CA ASP A 388 -7.00 -34.00 -6.34
C ASP A 388 -5.63 -34.29 -5.73
N THR A 389 -4.88 -33.25 -5.40
CA THR A 389 -3.52 -33.35 -4.86
C THR A 389 -3.31 -32.29 -3.78
N ILE A 390 -2.80 -32.72 -2.64
CA ILE A 390 -2.42 -31.78 -1.57
C ILE A 390 -1.04 -31.25 -1.88
N ILE A 391 -0.96 -29.94 -2.13
CA ILE A 391 0.30 -29.21 -2.27
C ILE A 391 0.63 -28.50 -0.95
N GLU A 392 1.86 -28.06 -0.79
CA GLU A 392 2.33 -27.41 0.45
C GLU A 392 1.48 -26.20 0.87
N ALA A 393 0.97 -25.45 -0.10
CA ALA A 393 0.11 -24.29 0.15
C ALA A 393 -1.28 -24.63 0.71
N ILE A 394 -1.75 -25.88 0.58
CA ILE A 394 -3.08 -26.30 1.07
C ILE A 394 -3.03 -26.60 2.55
N ARG A 395 -3.03 -25.55 3.34
CA ARG A 395 -3.03 -25.58 4.81
C ARG A 395 -3.85 -24.42 5.35
N PRO A 396 -4.51 -24.56 6.50
CA PRO A 396 -5.19 -23.45 7.14
C PRO A 396 -4.27 -22.23 7.32
N MET A 397 -4.83 -21.04 7.19
CA MET A 397 -4.16 -19.75 7.31
C MET A 397 -3.11 -19.44 6.23
N ARG A 398 -3.01 -20.25 5.18
CA ARG A 398 -2.13 -19.95 4.04
C ARG A 398 -2.87 -19.14 2.98
N VAL A 399 -2.11 -18.28 2.32
CA VAL A 399 -2.59 -17.53 1.15
C VAL A 399 -2.36 -18.36 -0.10
N VAL A 400 -3.41 -18.50 -0.89
CA VAL A 400 -3.39 -19.21 -2.16
C VAL A 400 -3.87 -18.32 -3.28
N ARG A 401 -3.59 -18.72 -4.52
CA ARG A 401 -4.17 -18.18 -5.73
C ARG A 401 -5.05 -19.21 -6.37
N MET A 402 -6.26 -18.80 -6.74
CA MET A 402 -7.30 -19.71 -7.23
C MET A 402 -7.80 -19.23 -8.59
N ALA A 403 -7.84 -20.13 -9.58
CA ALA A 403 -8.38 -19.88 -10.91
C ALA A 403 -9.59 -20.76 -11.14
N PRO A 404 -10.79 -20.19 -11.28
CA PRO A 404 -11.97 -20.93 -11.72
C PRO A 404 -11.82 -21.34 -13.19
N GLY A 405 -12.61 -22.32 -13.63
CA GLY A 405 -12.56 -22.80 -15.00
C GLY A 405 -12.80 -21.67 -16.02
N GLY A 406 -11.96 -21.65 -17.06
CA GLY A 406 -11.99 -20.62 -18.11
C GLY A 406 -10.95 -19.49 -17.92
N TRP A 407 -10.32 -19.37 -16.76
CA TRP A 407 -9.17 -18.49 -16.62
C TRP A 407 -7.92 -19.16 -17.22
N GLY A 408 -7.06 -18.36 -17.84
CA GLY A 408 -5.81 -18.86 -18.42
C GLY A 408 -4.86 -19.47 -17.39
N GLY A 409 -3.87 -20.22 -17.85
CA GLY A 409 -2.81 -20.74 -17.00
C GLY A 409 -2.11 -19.60 -16.27
N GLY A 410 -1.99 -19.69 -14.95
CA GLY A 410 -1.35 -18.66 -14.14
C GLY A 410 0.12 -18.51 -14.55
N TYR A 411 0.41 -17.47 -15.29
CA TYR A 411 1.75 -17.11 -15.66
C TYR A 411 2.20 -15.95 -14.77
N ILE A 412 3.26 -16.17 -14.00
CA ILE A 412 3.93 -15.11 -13.26
C ILE A 412 5.14 -14.71 -14.10
N PRO A 413 5.23 -13.46 -14.58
CA PRO A 413 6.38 -12.97 -15.31
C PRO A 413 7.68 -13.16 -14.51
N ARG A 414 8.76 -13.29 -15.24
CA ARG A 414 10.07 -13.50 -14.63
C ARG A 414 10.47 -12.39 -13.66
N GLU A 415 10.16 -11.15 -13.99
CA GLU A 415 10.44 -9.97 -13.18
C GLU A 415 9.65 -9.92 -11.86
N GLU A 416 8.57 -10.69 -11.75
CA GLU A 416 7.77 -10.81 -10.52
C GLU A 416 8.26 -11.96 -9.61
N PHE A 417 9.25 -12.69 -10.04
CA PHE A 417 9.91 -13.63 -9.16
C PHE A 417 10.95 -12.93 -8.31
N ILE A 418 11.08 -13.36 -7.07
CA ILE A 418 12.15 -12.89 -6.21
C ILE A 418 13.49 -13.22 -6.86
N GLY A 419 14.28 -12.19 -7.10
CA GLY A 419 15.44 -12.29 -7.95
C GLY A 419 15.05 -12.48 -9.42
N ASP A 420 15.98 -12.91 -10.22
CA ASP A 420 15.81 -13.16 -11.65
C ASP A 420 15.39 -14.60 -11.98
N GLY A 421 15.04 -15.38 -10.97
CA GLY A 421 14.69 -16.78 -11.10
C GLY A 421 15.89 -17.71 -11.30
N THR A 422 17.11 -17.23 -11.10
CA THR A 422 18.33 -18.04 -11.08
C THR A 422 18.60 -18.65 -9.71
N PHE A 423 19.53 -19.57 -9.64
CA PHE A 423 20.01 -20.10 -8.37
C PHE A 423 20.58 -18.99 -7.49
N GLY A 424 20.37 -19.08 -6.17
CA GLY A 424 20.86 -18.12 -5.19
C GLY A 424 19.94 -16.90 -5.00
N HIS A 425 18.79 -16.84 -5.67
CA HIS A 425 17.83 -15.77 -5.40
C HIS A 425 17.21 -15.88 -4.01
N GLU A 426 17.18 -17.07 -3.43
CA GLU A 426 16.76 -17.33 -2.06
C GLU A 426 17.59 -16.56 -1.05
N ASP A 427 18.87 -16.37 -1.35
CA ASP A 427 19.79 -15.62 -0.49
C ASP A 427 19.46 -14.13 -0.43
N ARG A 428 18.77 -13.62 -1.44
CA ARG A 428 18.35 -12.20 -1.50
C ARG A 428 17.17 -11.89 -0.62
N PHE A 429 16.34 -12.91 -0.37
CA PHE A 429 15.13 -12.79 0.41
C PHE A 429 15.06 -13.95 1.40
N PRO A 430 15.75 -13.82 2.53
CA PRO A 430 15.78 -14.89 3.52
C PRO A 430 14.35 -15.25 3.93
N THR A 431 14.11 -16.54 4.05
CA THR A 431 12.81 -17.06 4.49
C THR A 431 12.51 -16.49 5.87
N PRO A 432 11.37 -15.82 6.06
CA PRO A 432 10.99 -15.33 7.37
C PRO A 432 10.95 -16.46 8.38
N ALA A 433 11.49 -16.23 9.56
CA ALA A 433 11.56 -17.23 10.63
C ALA A 433 10.18 -17.74 11.10
N ILE A 434 9.11 -17.01 10.73
CA ILE A 434 7.72 -17.37 11.00
C ILE A 434 7.20 -18.53 10.14
N PHE A 435 7.83 -18.79 8.99
CA PHE A 435 7.48 -19.98 8.25
C PHE A 435 8.15 -21.19 8.95
N PRO A 436 7.36 -22.14 9.42
CA PRO A 436 7.94 -23.37 9.93
C PRO A 436 8.93 -23.89 8.89
N LYS A 437 10.13 -24.21 9.30
CA LYS A 437 11.04 -24.97 8.45
C LYS A 437 10.36 -26.32 8.20
N TYR A 438 9.61 -26.39 7.13
CA TYR A 438 9.18 -27.67 6.63
C TYR A 438 10.43 -28.32 6.04
N SER A 439 11.14 -29.07 6.85
CA SER A 439 11.93 -30.12 6.29
C SER A 439 10.93 -31.00 5.55
N LEU A 440 10.92 -30.96 4.24
CA LEU A 440 10.49 -32.06 3.44
C LEU A 440 11.48 -33.18 3.77
N ASN A 441 11.28 -33.83 4.90
CA ASN A 441 11.77 -35.18 5.06
C ASN A 441 10.94 -36.00 4.10
N VAL A 442 11.36 -36.00 2.85
CA VAL A 442 11.04 -37.06 1.91
C VAL A 442 11.91 -38.24 2.35
N GLU A 443 11.41 -39.05 3.29
CA GLU A 443 11.80 -40.42 3.42
C GLU A 443 11.22 -41.25 2.27
#